data_74b40ce38be7ac5352881bcaa191338e
#
_entry.id   74b40ce38be7ac5352881bcaa191338e
#
_cell.length_a   1.000
_cell.length_b   1.000
_cell.length_c   1.000
_cell.angle_alpha   90.00
_cell.angle_beta   90.00
_cell.angle_gamma   90.00
#
_symmetry.space_group_name_H-M   'P 1'
#
loop_
_entity.id
_entity.type
_entity.pdbx_description
1 polymer ?
#
loop_
_entity_poly.entity_id
_entity_poly.type
_entity_poly.pdbx_seq_one_letter_code
_entity_poly.pdbx_strand_id
1 'polypeptide(L)'
;MQLVLSVSGIVLGVVLVGGLSTGYVAPASQPDPVAQTVVQQYVSEVADLGDDEGHHGVWLQSEDGVLAHHQGAVPLPAASLTKVATTLAALQAWGPTHEFVTLVDATGPIQDGVLRGDLVVQGGSDPFFVTEDALILRQSLHALGLKRVLGKLIISGNFFMNFTTDPALSGQLLKHVLSPPPRRAARQWHRTLAPEGQQLTIAGAVEVVSFCPPTRASLVRHRSLALFKLLKRMNVYSNNAMAEMFTAALGGPPQMVRLAALAAGVPTYELHLINGSGLGSENQLSARTICALFAAIHRLVMPARLTVADIFPVAGIDRGTIRHRHLPVYTVVKTGTLRHVATLAGVILTRTHGPVWFALLNQGGNLWGFRTQQDALLQSLVEHWGAADPPPASFIPTSPWADTTRNDILVRVKAGGG
;
A
#
# COMPACT_ATOMS: atom_id res chain seq x y z
N MET A 1 52.06 -14.74 29.58
CA MET A 1 51.92 -14.29 28.20
C MET A 1 50.44 -14.45 27.84
N GLN A 2 49.66 -13.41 28.16
CA GLN A 2 48.20 -13.38 27.95
C GLN A 2 47.91 -12.80 26.59
N LEU A 3 47.16 -13.55 25.79
CA LEU A 3 46.62 -13.08 24.51
C LEU A 3 45.34 -12.31 24.81
N VAL A 4 45.29 -11.03 24.49
CA VAL A 4 44.11 -10.20 24.53
C VAL A 4 43.49 -10.20 23.13
N LEU A 5 42.33 -10.86 22.97
CA LEU A 5 41.48 -10.74 21.78
C LEU A 5 40.54 -9.56 21.99
N SER A 6 40.71 -8.49 21.23
CA SER A 6 39.81 -7.37 21.18
C SER A 6 38.69 -7.67 20.16
N VAL A 7 37.46 -7.79 20.67
CA VAL A 7 36.24 -7.85 19.86
C VAL A 7 35.68 -6.43 19.76
N SER A 8 35.74 -5.86 18.56
CA SER A 8 35.10 -4.56 18.26
C SER A 8 33.61 -4.72 18.25
N GLY A 9 32.94 -4.32 19.32
CA GLY A 9 31.49 -4.25 19.41
C GLY A 9 30.94 -3.00 18.69
N ILE A 10 30.10 -3.21 17.71
CA ILE A 10 29.25 -2.15 17.14
C ILE A 10 28.14 -1.86 18.16
N VAL A 11 28.22 -0.72 18.81
CA VAL A 11 27.16 -0.23 19.70
C VAL A 11 26.07 0.37 18.80
N LEU A 12 24.96 -0.37 18.62
CA LEU A 12 23.72 0.20 18.11
C LEU A 12 23.13 1.11 19.20
N GLY A 13 23.25 2.41 19.01
CA GLY A 13 22.60 3.40 19.86
C GLY A 13 21.08 3.34 19.66
N VAL A 14 20.36 2.68 20.57
CA VAL A 14 18.91 2.82 20.68
C VAL A 14 18.64 4.17 21.34
N VAL A 15 18.23 5.16 20.53
CA VAL A 15 17.65 6.39 21.06
C VAL A 15 16.25 6.06 21.57
N LEU A 16 16.14 5.82 22.87
CA LEU A 16 14.87 5.80 23.58
C LEU A 16 14.33 7.25 23.63
N VAL A 17 13.53 7.63 22.63
CA VAL A 17 12.66 8.79 22.76
C VAL A 17 11.54 8.38 23.71
N GLY A 18 11.65 8.75 24.96
CA GLY A 18 10.60 8.62 25.96
C GLY A 18 9.46 9.58 25.65
N GLY A 19 8.58 9.20 24.74
CA GLY A 19 7.28 9.83 24.50
C GLY A 19 6.26 9.16 25.42
N LEU A 20 5.77 9.89 26.41
CA LEU A 20 4.56 9.53 27.16
C LEU A 20 3.45 9.25 26.14
N SER A 21 2.99 8.00 26.05
CA SER A 21 1.81 7.65 25.28
C SER A 21 0.60 8.24 26.02
N THR A 22 0.25 9.46 25.68
CA THR A 22 -1.12 9.94 25.97
C THR A 22 -2.03 9.13 25.06
N GLY A 23 -2.71 8.13 25.64
CA GLY A 23 -3.75 7.39 24.93
C GLY A 23 -4.71 8.40 24.28
N TYR A 24 -5.15 8.11 23.05
CA TYR A 24 -6.14 8.92 22.35
C TYR A 24 -7.41 9.00 23.22
N VAL A 25 -7.56 10.11 23.92
CA VAL A 25 -8.81 10.50 24.57
C VAL A 25 -9.50 11.40 23.57
N ALA A 26 -10.59 10.91 22.97
CA ALA A 26 -11.44 11.77 22.15
C ALA A 26 -11.88 12.95 23.03
N PRO A 27 -11.74 14.20 22.57
CA PRO A 27 -12.20 15.36 23.35
C PRO A 27 -13.68 15.19 23.69
N ALA A 28 -14.05 15.54 24.91
CA ALA A 28 -15.43 15.50 25.40
C ALA A 28 -16.22 16.68 24.82
N SER A 29 -16.55 16.63 23.53
CA SER A 29 -17.55 17.52 22.95
C SER A 29 -18.94 16.87 23.07
N GLN A 30 -19.98 17.68 23.24
CA GLN A 30 -21.34 17.16 23.13
C GLN A 30 -21.58 16.78 21.66
N PRO A 31 -22.17 15.59 21.37
CA PRO A 31 -22.56 15.21 20.04
C PRO A 31 -23.39 16.28 19.35
N ASP A 32 -23.23 16.49 18.06
CA ASP A 32 -24.08 17.33 17.24
C ASP A 32 -25.48 16.70 17.17
N PRO A 33 -26.55 17.33 17.70
CA PRO A 33 -27.88 16.71 17.77
C PRO A 33 -28.46 16.36 16.39
N VAL A 34 -28.11 17.15 15.34
CA VAL A 34 -28.60 16.91 13.98
C VAL A 34 -27.85 15.72 13.40
N ALA A 35 -26.52 15.69 13.52
CA ALA A 35 -25.72 14.56 13.06
C ALA A 35 -26.13 13.25 13.76
N GLN A 36 -26.41 13.30 15.06
CA GLN A 36 -26.89 12.13 15.81
C GLN A 36 -28.26 11.65 15.30
N THR A 37 -29.17 12.57 14.97
CA THR A 37 -30.47 12.22 14.40
C THR A 37 -30.33 11.59 13.01
N VAL A 38 -29.48 12.18 12.15
CA VAL A 38 -29.22 11.64 10.81
C VAL A 38 -28.56 10.27 10.88
N VAL A 39 -27.66 10.03 11.83
CA VAL A 39 -27.06 8.71 12.07
C VAL A 39 -28.10 7.70 12.58
N GLN A 40 -29.00 8.07 13.45
CA GLN A 40 -30.09 7.19 13.91
C GLN A 40 -31.03 6.79 12.77
N GLN A 41 -31.41 7.76 11.93
CA GLN A 41 -32.21 7.48 10.75
C GLN A 41 -31.46 6.51 9.78
N TYR A 42 -30.18 6.78 9.50
CA TYR A 42 -29.33 5.90 8.68
C TYR A 42 -29.30 4.47 9.23
N VAL A 43 -29.11 4.31 10.56
CA VAL A 43 -29.06 2.97 11.19
C VAL A 43 -30.40 2.24 11.04
N SER A 44 -31.53 2.94 11.20
CA SER A 44 -32.86 2.36 10.94
C SER A 44 -33.02 1.93 9.48
N GLU A 45 -32.65 2.79 8.53
CA GLU A 45 -32.76 2.49 7.10
C GLU A 45 -31.90 1.28 6.66
N VAL A 46 -30.69 1.13 7.22
CA VAL A 46 -29.84 -0.03 6.90
C VAL A 46 -30.30 -1.30 7.62
N ALA A 47 -30.89 -1.21 8.80
CA ALA A 47 -31.50 -2.34 9.50
C ALA A 47 -32.71 -2.90 8.70
N ASP A 48 -33.53 -2.03 8.13
CA ASP A 48 -34.68 -2.42 7.28
C ASP A 48 -34.24 -3.15 5.98
N LEU A 49 -32.98 -3.04 5.60
CA LEU A 49 -32.42 -3.75 4.43
C LEU A 49 -32.07 -5.23 4.70
N GLY A 50 -32.35 -5.74 5.90
CA GLY A 50 -32.30 -7.17 6.17
C GLY A 50 -31.38 -7.65 7.29
N ASP A 51 -30.93 -6.77 8.16
CA ASP A 51 -30.18 -7.10 9.37
C ASP A 51 -30.60 -6.19 10.54
N ASP A 52 -30.37 -6.65 11.77
CA ASP A 52 -30.64 -5.84 12.95
C ASP A 52 -29.60 -4.73 13.19
N GLU A 53 -29.92 -3.77 14.04
CA GLU A 53 -29.04 -2.64 14.39
C GLU A 53 -27.69 -3.06 15.00
N GLY A 54 -27.60 -4.28 15.52
CA GLY A 54 -26.38 -4.82 16.13
C GLY A 54 -25.24 -5.09 15.15
N HIS A 55 -25.53 -5.12 13.84
CA HIS A 55 -24.56 -5.39 12.80
C HIS A 55 -24.06 -4.13 12.06
N HIS A 56 -24.32 -2.95 12.61
CA HIS A 56 -23.95 -1.67 12.02
C HIS A 56 -23.11 -0.83 12.97
N GLY A 57 -22.00 -0.29 12.50
CA GLY A 57 -21.11 0.58 13.25
C GLY A 57 -20.93 1.92 12.54
N VAL A 58 -21.10 3.02 13.27
CA VAL A 58 -20.93 4.38 12.77
C VAL A 58 -20.08 5.19 13.74
N TRP A 59 -19.14 5.98 13.20
CA TRP A 59 -18.39 6.97 13.96
C TRP A 59 -18.13 8.20 13.12
N LEU A 60 -18.48 9.38 13.65
CA LEU A 60 -18.22 10.69 13.05
C LEU A 60 -17.50 11.56 14.07
N GLN A 61 -16.33 12.11 13.69
CA GLN A 61 -15.58 13.01 14.57
C GLN A 61 -14.87 14.11 13.79
N SER A 62 -14.82 15.31 14.38
CA SER A 62 -13.97 16.42 13.96
C SER A 62 -12.72 16.53 14.85
N GLU A 63 -11.92 17.57 14.67
CA GLU A 63 -10.83 17.91 15.60
C GLU A 63 -11.36 18.28 17.00
N ASP A 64 -12.55 18.87 17.06
CA ASP A 64 -13.19 19.30 18.31
C ASP A 64 -13.80 18.14 19.12
N GLY A 65 -14.01 16.97 18.48
CA GLY A 65 -14.48 15.76 19.14
C GLY A 65 -15.48 14.94 18.35
N VAL A 66 -16.21 14.07 19.07
CA VAL A 66 -17.20 13.16 18.51
C VAL A 66 -18.47 13.93 18.17
N LEU A 67 -18.92 13.85 16.92
CA LEU A 67 -20.13 14.49 16.43
C LEU A 67 -21.35 13.56 16.53
N ALA A 68 -21.19 12.29 16.12
CA ALA A 68 -22.24 11.28 16.24
C ALA A 68 -21.64 9.87 16.20
N HIS A 69 -22.34 8.91 16.79
CA HIS A 69 -21.93 7.51 16.69
C HIS A 69 -23.09 6.54 16.93
N HIS A 70 -22.92 5.33 16.39
CA HIS A 70 -23.70 4.15 16.75
C HIS A 70 -22.76 2.95 16.81
N GLN A 71 -22.73 2.23 17.95
CA GLN A 71 -21.84 1.08 18.16
C GLN A 71 -20.36 1.31 17.77
N GLY A 72 -19.89 2.56 17.87
CA GLY A 72 -18.61 2.98 17.32
C GLY A 72 -17.38 2.29 17.92
N ALA A 73 -17.47 1.70 19.11
CA ALA A 73 -16.39 0.97 19.78
C ALA A 73 -16.46 -0.56 19.58
N VAL A 74 -17.53 -1.07 18.93
CA VAL A 74 -17.72 -2.49 18.70
C VAL A 74 -16.92 -2.93 17.46
N PRO A 75 -16.01 -3.92 17.58
CA PRO A 75 -15.33 -4.48 16.41
C PRO A 75 -16.32 -5.22 15.50
N LEU A 76 -16.35 -4.84 14.22
CA LEU A 76 -17.17 -5.43 13.18
C LEU A 76 -16.31 -5.83 11.98
N PRO A 77 -16.78 -6.75 11.11
CA PRO A 77 -16.05 -7.13 9.89
C PRO A 77 -15.68 -5.90 9.06
N ALA A 78 -14.38 -5.64 8.95
CA ALA A 78 -13.86 -4.43 8.32
C ALA A 78 -13.69 -4.53 6.81
N ALA A 79 -13.65 -5.76 6.29
CA ALA A 79 -13.29 -5.99 4.90
C ALA A 79 -11.99 -5.24 4.54
N SER A 80 -11.90 -4.61 3.37
CA SER A 80 -10.71 -3.90 2.93
C SER A 80 -10.43 -2.58 3.68
N LEU A 81 -11.19 -2.19 4.71
CA LEU A 81 -10.75 -1.14 5.64
C LEU A 81 -9.55 -1.60 6.51
N THR A 82 -9.31 -2.91 6.62
CA THR A 82 -8.05 -3.48 7.15
C THR A 82 -6.82 -2.83 6.51
N LYS A 83 -6.88 -2.48 5.22
CA LYS A 83 -5.77 -1.82 4.52
C LYS A 83 -5.42 -0.43 5.08
N VAL A 84 -6.29 0.19 5.85
CA VAL A 84 -5.97 1.44 6.59
C VAL A 84 -4.94 1.16 7.66
N ALA A 85 -5.10 0.05 8.41
CA ALA A 85 -4.11 -0.39 9.40
C ALA A 85 -2.78 -0.81 8.72
N THR A 86 -2.85 -1.54 7.62
CA THR A 86 -1.66 -1.90 6.80
C THR A 86 -0.94 -0.65 6.31
N THR A 87 -1.68 0.35 5.84
CA THR A 87 -1.14 1.64 5.38
C THR A 87 -0.42 2.37 6.50
N LEU A 88 -1.05 2.51 7.67
CA LEU A 88 -0.44 3.19 8.82
C LEU A 88 0.80 2.45 9.32
N ALA A 89 0.74 1.12 9.43
CA ALA A 89 1.88 0.31 9.85
C ALA A 89 3.08 0.44 8.89
N ALA A 90 2.83 0.43 7.58
CA ALA A 90 3.86 0.61 6.56
C ALA A 90 4.50 2.01 6.64
N LEU A 91 3.68 3.06 6.77
CA LEU A 91 4.16 4.43 6.92
C LEU A 91 4.96 4.62 8.22
N GLN A 92 4.53 4.00 9.31
CA GLN A 92 5.23 4.04 10.60
C GLN A 92 6.58 3.33 10.55
N ALA A 93 6.66 2.21 9.82
CA ALA A 93 7.88 1.41 9.72
C ALA A 93 8.94 2.04 8.81
N TRP A 94 8.53 2.60 7.68
CA TRP A 94 9.47 2.99 6.61
C TRP A 94 9.43 4.48 6.25
N GLY A 95 8.39 5.21 6.66
CA GLY A 95 8.18 6.58 6.22
C GLY A 95 7.63 6.69 4.79
N PRO A 96 6.99 7.82 4.44
CA PRO A 96 6.25 7.96 3.18
C PRO A 96 7.12 7.96 1.92
N THR A 97 8.37 8.37 2.02
CA THR A 97 9.30 8.51 0.87
C THR A 97 10.19 7.28 0.65
N HIS A 98 10.01 6.23 1.44
CA HIS A 98 10.79 5.00 1.30
C HIS A 98 10.64 4.38 -0.10
N GLU A 99 11.75 3.92 -0.68
CA GLU A 99 11.79 3.17 -1.94
C GLU A 99 12.35 1.77 -1.67
N PHE A 100 11.68 0.74 -2.16
CA PHE A 100 12.19 -0.63 -2.13
C PHE A 100 13.24 -0.80 -3.23
N VAL A 101 14.33 -1.51 -2.91
CA VAL A 101 15.46 -1.66 -3.83
C VAL A 101 15.61 -3.11 -4.26
N THR A 102 15.53 -3.36 -5.56
CA THR A 102 15.90 -4.64 -6.17
C THR A 102 17.26 -4.50 -6.85
N LEU A 103 18.22 -5.37 -6.49
CA LEU A 103 19.54 -5.39 -7.11
C LEU A 103 19.61 -6.45 -8.20
N VAL A 104 20.31 -6.14 -9.27
CA VAL A 104 20.60 -7.06 -10.37
C VAL A 104 22.11 -7.17 -10.52
N ASP A 105 22.64 -8.35 -10.25
CA ASP A 105 24.06 -8.61 -10.10
C ASP A 105 24.54 -9.71 -11.07
N ALA A 106 25.84 -9.78 -11.28
CA ALA A 106 26.51 -10.81 -12.07
C ALA A 106 27.47 -11.63 -11.21
N THR A 107 27.49 -12.96 -11.34
CA THR A 107 28.44 -13.84 -10.64
C THR A 107 29.77 -13.98 -11.39
N GLY A 108 29.81 -13.68 -12.68
CA GLY A 108 30.98 -13.85 -13.56
C GLY A 108 31.35 -12.59 -14.32
N PRO A 109 32.42 -12.66 -15.14
CA PRO A 109 32.84 -11.55 -15.99
C PRO A 109 31.89 -11.36 -17.18
N ILE A 110 31.73 -10.10 -17.60
CA ILE A 110 31.05 -9.73 -18.85
C ILE A 110 32.12 -9.38 -19.87
N GLN A 111 32.18 -10.14 -21.00
CA GLN A 111 33.08 -9.95 -22.08
C GLN A 111 32.31 -9.98 -23.40
N ASP A 112 32.51 -8.98 -24.27
CA ASP A 112 31.85 -8.86 -25.57
C ASP A 112 30.31 -8.99 -25.52
N GLY A 113 29.72 -8.50 -24.43
CA GLY A 113 28.27 -8.58 -24.17
C GLY A 113 27.80 -9.93 -23.66
N VAL A 114 28.70 -10.83 -23.27
CA VAL A 114 28.38 -12.17 -22.75
C VAL A 114 28.77 -12.25 -21.28
N LEU A 115 27.78 -12.48 -20.39
CA LEU A 115 28.03 -12.83 -19.02
C LEU A 115 28.40 -14.30 -18.91
N ARG A 116 29.63 -14.59 -18.47
CA ARG A 116 30.14 -15.93 -18.19
C ARG A 116 29.85 -16.28 -16.70
N GLY A 117 28.61 -16.41 -16.38
CA GLY A 117 28.08 -16.63 -15.04
C GLY A 117 26.57 -16.48 -15.01
N ASP A 118 26.02 -16.37 -13.81
CA ASP A 118 24.59 -16.22 -13.55
C ASP A 118 24.21 -14.74 -13.42
N LEU A 119 22.98 -14.43 -13.80
CA LEU A 119 22.34 -13.15 -13.49
C LEU A 119 21.54 -13.33 -12.21
N VAL A 120 21.84 -12.55 -11.18
CA VAL A 120 21.21 -12.65 -9.86
C VAL A 120 20.29 -11.46 -9.66
N VAL A 121 19.05 -11.71 -9.23
CA VAL A 121 18.08 -10.69 -8.83
C VAL A 121 17.80 -10.84 -7.35
N GLN A 122 18.17 -9.83 -6.57
CA GLN A 122 17.91 -9.75 -5.14
C GLN A 122 16.70 -8.85 -4.90
N GLY A 123 15.56 -9.46 -4.61
CA GLY A 123 14.32 -8.74 -4.35
C GLY A 123 14.34 -8.03 -3.00
N GLY A 124 13.96 -6.76 -3.00
CA GLY A 124 13.86 -5.91 -1.81
C GLY A 124 12.44 -5.69 -1.32
N SER A 125 11.50 -6.60 -1.62
CA SER A 125 10.09 -6.51 -1.22
C SER A 125 9.27 -5.44 -1.94
N ASP A 126 9.65 -5.03 -3.15
CA ASP A 126 8.81 -4.13 -3.97
C ASP A 126 7.48 -4.82 -4.33
N PRO A 127 6.31 -4.34 -3.83
CA PRO A 127 5.03 -4.98 -4.07
C PRO A 127 4.43 -4.62 -5.45
N PHE A 128 5.11 -3.75 -6.22
CA PHE A 128 4.60 -3.22 -7.48
C PHE A 128 5.61 -3.33 -8.63
N PHE A 129 6.54 -4.28 -8.56
CA PHE A 129 7.39 -4.59 -9.72
C PHE A 129 6.55 -5.30 -10.78
N VAL A 130 6.27 -4.61 -11.88
CA VAL A 130 5.38 -5.07 -12.96
C VAL A 130 6.15 -5.30 -14.27
N THR A 131 5.44 -5.77 -15.29
CA THR A 131 6.04 -6.06 -16.61
C THR A 131 6.77 -4.85 -17.20
N GLU A 132 6.26 -3.65 -17.01
CA GLU A 132 6.86 -2.39 -17.46
C GLU A 132 8.21 -2.14 -16.80
N ASP A 133 8.36 -2.46 -15.52
CA ASP A 133 9.62 -2.33 -14.79
C ASP A 133 10.66 -3.34 -15.30
N ALA A 134 10.22 -4.56 -15.60
CA ALA A 134 11.09 -5.57 -16.21
C ALA A 134 11.55 -5.17 -17.62
N LEU A 135 10.73 -4.44 -18.40
CA LEU A 135 11.11 -3.89 -19.69
C LEU A 135 12.15 -2.76 -19.55
N ILE A 136 11.97 -1.87 -18.57
CA ILE A 136 12.95 -0.83 -18.24
C ILE A 136 14.26 -1.46 -17.76
N LEU A 137 14.19 -2.51 -16.93
CA LEU A 137 15.35 -3.28 -16.51
C LEU A 137 16.10 -3.90 -17.71
N ARG A 138 15.36 -4.49 -18.66
CA ARG A 138 15.96 -5.03 -19.89
C ARG A 138 16.69 -3.96 -20.69
N GLN A 139 16.10 -2.77 -20.84
CA GLN A 139 16.77 -1.64 -21.50
C GLN A 139 18.05 -1.23 -20.78
N SER A 140 18.05 -1.20 -19.44
CA SER A 140 19.23 -0.89 -18.63
C SER A 140 20.34 -1.93 -18.81
N LEU A 141 20.00 -3.22 -18.81
CA LEU A 141 20.97 -4.30 -19.07
C LEU A 141 21.53 -4.23 -20.51
N HIS A 142 20.70 -3.89 -21.48
CA HIS A 142 21.14 -3.68 -22.87
C HIS A 142 22.06 -2.45 -23.00
N ALA A 143 21.77 -1.36 -22.30
CA ALA A 143 22.63 -0.17 -22.26
C ALA A 143 24.01 -0.44 -21.65
N LEU A 144 24.12 -1.43 -20.76
CA LEU A 144 25.38 -1.98 -20.26
C LEU A 144 26.12 -2.86 -21.29
N GLY A 145 25.52 -3.07 -22.45
CA GLY A 145 26.06 -3.94 -23.48
C GLY A 145 25.81 -5.43 -23.25
N LEU A 146 25.02 -5.83 -22.27
CA LEU A 146 24.71 -7.23 -21.98
C LEU A 146 23.71 -7.78 -23.01
N LYS A 147 24.16 -8.80 -23.77
CA LYS A 147 23.38 -9.47 -24.83
C LYS A 147 23.03 -10.91 -24.49
N ARG A 148 23.90 -11.58 -23.72
CA ARG A 148 23.72 -13.00 -23.38
C ARG A 148 24.21 -13.33 -21.97
N VAL A 149 23.45 -14.16 -21.27
CA VAL A 149 23.81 -14.80 -20.00
C VAL A 149 23.96 -16.29 -20.27
N LEU A 150 25.16 -16.87 -20.01
CA LEU A 150 25.40 -18.30 -20.20
C LEU A 150 24.87 -19.15 -19.06
N GLY A 151 24.81 -18.58 -17.86
CA GLY A 151 24.31 -19.24 -16.66
C GLY A 151 22.82 -19.08 -16.48
N LYS A 152 22.39 -19.17 -15.24
CA LYS A 152 21.01 -19.15 -14.74
C LYS A 152 20.52 -17.72 -14.48
N LEU A 153 19.20 -17.59 -14.31
CA LEU A 153 18.58 -16.45 -13.62
C LEU A 153 18.30 -16.88 -12.18
N ILE A 154 19.06 -16.34 -11.24
CA ILE A 154 18.94 -16.66 -9.82
C ILE A 154 18.06 -15.60 -9.17
N ILE A 155 17.05 -16.03 -8.44
CA ILE A 155 16.16 -15.19 -7.63
C ILE A 155 16.49 -15.40 -6.16
N SER A 156 16.73 -14.32 -5.43
CA SER A 156 16.95 -14.33 -3.99
C SER A 156 16.18 -13.21 -3.31
N GLY A 157 16.00 -13.30 -2.00
CA GLY A 157 15.21 -12.32 -1.25
C GLY A 157 13.74 -12.31 -1.66
N ASN A 158 13.03 -11.24 -1.30
CA ASN A 158 11.60 -11.08 -1.59
C ASN A 158 11.41 -10.40 -2.95
N PHE A 159 11.55 -11.16 -4.02
CA PHE A 159 11.27 -10.69 -5.38
C PHE A 159 9.85 -11.05 -5.78
N PHE A 160 9.03 -10.05 -6.01
CA PHE A 160 7.66 -10.17 -6.50
C PHE A 160 7.56 -9.61 -7.92
N MET A 161 6.67 -10.17 -8.74
CA MET A 161 6.37 -9.63 -10.06
C MET A 161 4.90 -9.83 -10.42
N ASN A 162 4.24 -8.79 -10.95
CA ASN A 162 2.84 -8.82 -11.34
C ASN A 162 1.90 -9.36 -10.25
N PHE A 163 2.14 -8.94 -9.00
CA PHE A 163 1.34 -9.30 -7.82
C PHE A 163 1.38 -10.78 -7.40
N THR A 164 2.32 -11.58 -7.90
CA THR A 164 2.55 -12.93 -7.35
C THR A 164 3.60 -12.92 -6.25
N THR A 165 3.36 -13.69 -5.21
CA THR A 165 4.28 -13.92 -4.08
C THR A 165 5.12 -15.19 -4.25
N ASP A 166 4.86 -15.99 -5.28
CA ASP A 166 5.68 -17.17 -5.63
C ASP A 166 6.98 -16.71 -6.31
N PRO A 167 8.15 -16.90 -5.68
CA PRO A 167 9.42 -16.43 -6.23
C PRO A 167 9.83 -17.18 -7.50
N ALA A 168 9.44 -18.46 -7.66
CA ALA A 168 9.73 -19.22 -8.87
C ALA A 168 8.92 -18.69 -10.06
N LEU A 169 7.62 -18.42 -9.84
CA LEU A 169 6.77 -17.82 -10.87
C LEU A 169 7.23 -16.39 -11.19
N SER A 170 7.57 -15.58 -10.20
CA SER A 170 8.13 -14.23 -10.40
C SER A 170 9.39 -14.26 -11.25
N GLY A 171 10.30 -15.19 -10.97
CA GLY A 171 11.52 -15.39 -11.78
C GLY A 171 11.23 -15.84 -13.21
N GLN A 172 10.25 -16.72 -13.41
CA GLN A 172 9.84 -17.16 -14.76
C GLN A 172 9.21 -16.01 -15.56
N LEU A 173 8.37 -15.19 -14.94
CA LEU A 173 7.77 -13.99 -15.54
C LEU A 173 8.89 -13.01 -15.94
N LEU A 174 9.83 -12.76 -15.06
CA LEU A 174 10.96 -11.87 -15.32
C LEU A 174 11.81 -12.43 -16.49
N LYS A 175 12.17 -13.72 -16.46
CA LYS A 175 12.92 -14.35 -17.55
C LYS A 175 12.19 -14.22 -18.89
N HIS A 176 10.88 -14.40 -18.91
CA HIS A 176 10.07 -14.28 -20.12
C HIS A 176 10.11 -12.85 -20.70
N VAL A 177 10.15 -11.81 -19.86
CA VAL A 177 10.27 -10.42 -20.31
C VAL A 177 11.68 -10.09 -20.75
N LEU A 178 12.71 -10.52 -20.00
CA LEU A 178 14.12 -10.25 -20.35
C LEU A 178 14.56 -11.01 -21.59
N SER A 179 14.14 -12.27 -21.73
CA SER A 179 14.53 -13.21 -22.80
C SER A 179 13.29 -13.78 -23.48
N PRO A 180 12.56 -12.97 -24.27
CA PRO A 180 11.32 -13.41 -24.90
C PRO A 180 11.59 -14.52 -25.91
N PRO A 181 10.64 -15.48 -26.09
CA PRO A 181 10.75 -16.55 -27.08
C PRO A 181 10.77 -15.99 -28.50
N PRO A 182 11.27 -16.76 -29.49
CA PRO A 182 11.34 -16.32 -30.88
C PRO A 182 10.00 -15.80 -31.42
N ARG A 183 10.05 -14.85 -32.35
CA ARG A 183 8.97 -13.99 -32.88
C ARG A 183 7.61 -14.63 -33.17
N ARG A 184 7.51 -15.96 -33.37
CA ARG A 184 6.23 -16.63 -33.66
C ARG A 184 5.27 -16.72 -32.47
N ALA A 185 5.76 -16.54 -31.23
CA ALA A 185 4.98 -16.63 -29.99
C ALA A 185 4.75 -15.29 -29.28
N ALA A 186 5.35 -14.20 -29.76
CA ALA A 186 5.23 -12.90 -29.11
C ALA A 186 3.90 -12.23 -29.45
N ARG A 187 3.07 -11.98 -28.43
CA ARG A 187 1.82 -11.21 -28.57
C ARG A 187 2.13 -9.76 -28.97
N GLN A 188 1.19 -9.10 -29.65
CA GLN A 188 1.33 -7.78 -30.28
C GLN A 188 1.79 -6.66 -29.32
N TRP A 189 1.45 -6.73 -28.02
CA TRP A 189 1.83 -5.75 -26.99
C TRP A 189 3.34 -5.73 -26.69
N HIS A 190 4.07 -6.86 -26.88
CA HIS A 190 5.53 -6.90 -26.75
C HIS A 190 6.26 -6.05 -27.79
N ARG A 191 5.65 -5.82 -28.96
CA ARG A 191 6.27 -5.04 -30.03
C ARG A 191 6.30 -3.54 -29.75
N THR A 192 5.30 -3.03 -29.04
CA THR A 192 5.16 -1.59 -28.77
C THR A 192 6.11 -1.13 -27.66
N LEU A 193 6.44 -2.02 -26.72
CA LEU A 193 7.23 -1.69 -25.52
C LEU A 193 8.72 -2.11 -25.62
N ALA A 194 9.11 -2.79 -26.67
CA ALA A 194 10.48 -3.29 -26.85
C ALA A 194 10.98 -3.08 -28.28
N PRO A 195 11.81 -2.06 -28.52
CA PRO A 195 12.46 -1.87 -29.82
C PRO A 195 13.18 -3.13 -30.30
N GLU A 196 13.14 -3.38 -31.61
CA GLU A 196 13.87 -4.48 -32.22
C GLU A 196 15.38 -4.34 -31.94
N GLY A 197 16.02 -5.44 -31.56
CA GLY A 197 17.46 -5.47 -31.30
C GLY A 197 17.89 -5.44 -29.83
N GLN A 198 16.99 -5.15 -28.88
CA GLN A 198 17.31 -5.11 -27.43
C GLN A 198 17.00 -6.44 -26.72
N GLN A 199 17.25 -7.58 -27.34
CA GLN A 199 16.97 -8.89 -26.72
C GLN A 199 18.16 -9.36 -25.91
N LEU A 200 17.88 -9.74 -24.64
CA LEU A 200 18.78 -10.48 -23.79
C LEU A 200 18.46 -11.97 -23.91
N THR A 201 19.48 -12.83 -24.05
CA THR A 201 19.28 -14.29 -24.01
C THR A 201 19.81 -14.84 -22.69
N ILE A 202 18.98 -15.57 -21.95
CA ILE A 202 19.37 -16.27 -20.71
C ILE A 202 19.29 -17.78 -20.97
N ALA A 203 20.44 -18.45 -21.04
CA ALA A 203 20.54 -19.86 -21.44
C ALA A 203 20.07 -20.81 -20.32
N GLY A 204 20.48 -20.57 -19.08
CA GLY A 204 20.16 -21.41 -17.93
C GLY A 204 18.71 -21.26 -17.43
N ALA A 205 18.30 -22.14 -16.54
CA ALA A 205 16.98 -22.14 -15.92
C ALA A 205 16.84 -20.98 -14.90
N VAL A 206 15.61 -20.76 -14.42
CA VAL A 206 15.37 -19.96 -13.20
C VAL A 206 15.65 -20.83 -11.98
N GLU A 207 16.36 -20.29 -11.02
CA GLU A 207 16.64 -20.91 -9.74
C GLU A 207 16.31 -19.95 -8.59
N VAL A 208 15.61 -20.43 -7.56
CA VAL A 208 15.30 -19.68 -6.35
C VAL A 208 16.23 -20.15 -5.24
N VAL A 209 16.89 -19.22 -4.58
CA VAL A 209 17.82 -19.51 -3.49
C VAL A 209 17.49 -18.71 -2.24
N SER A 210 17.71 -19.33 -1.06
CA SER A 210 17.48 -18.66 0.22
C SER A 210 18.54 -17.61 0.54
N PHE A 211 19.78 -17.80 0.04
CA PHE A 211 20.90 -16.89 0.26
C PHE A 211 21.46 -16.43 -1.08
N CYS A 212 21.71 -15.14 -1.21
CA CYS A 212 22.34 -14.60 -2.40
C CYS A 212 23.74 -15.19 -2.58
N PRO A 213 24.06 -15.77 -3.76
CA PRO A 213 25.40 -16.25 -4.03
C PRO A 213 26.39 -15.08 -4.10
N PRO A 214 27.69 -15.31 -3.91
CA PRO A 214 28.70 -14.28 -4.11
C PRO A 214 28.63 -13.70 -5.51
N THR A 215 28.49 -12.37 -5.60
CA THR A 215 28.43 -11.64 -6.86
C THR A 215 29.75 -10.93 -7.15
N ARG A 216 30.10 -10.82 -8.43
CA ARG A 216 31.31 -10.14 -8.90
C ARG A 216 31.07 -8.66 -9.16
N ALA A 217 29.87 -8.31 -9.60
CA ALA A 217 29.51 -6.95 -9.96
C ALA A 217 28.02 -6.72 -9.79
N SER A 218 27.66 -5.58 -9.21
CA SER A 218 26.29 -5.07 -9.20
C SER A 218 26.07 -4.26 -10.48
N LEU A 219 25.11 -4.67 -11.30
CA LEU A 219 24.85 -4.11 -12.63
C LEU A 219 23.82 -2.97 -12.57
N VAL A 220 22.67 -3.25 -11.97
CA VAL A 220 21.54 -2.33 -11.93
C VAL A 220 20.93 -2.33 -10.54
N ARG A 221 20.60 -1.13 -10.06
CA ARG A 221 19.75 -0.91 -8.88
C ARG A 221 18.41 -0.40 -9.37
N HIS A 222 17.39 -1.24 -9.28
CA HIS A 222 16.01 -0.84 -9.49
C HIS A 222 15.43 -0.25 -8.20
N ARG A 223 14.79 0.92 -8.30
CA ARG A 223 14.08 1.56 -7.19
C ARG A 223 12.60 1.59 -7.50
N SER A 224 11.80 1.15 -6.55
CA SER A 224 10.35 1.25 -6.64
C SER A 224 9.87 2.70 -6.66
N LEU A 225 8.58 2.88 -6.86
CA LEU A 225 7.93 4.14 -6.48
C LEU A 225 8.10 4.39 -4.98
N ALA A 226 8.06 5.65 -4.55
CA ALA A 226 7.99 6.00 -3.14
C ALA A 226 6.76 5.37 -2.47
N LEU A 227 6.89 4.99 -1.20
CA LEU A 227 5.88 4.24 -0.46
C LEU A 227 4.48 4.86 -0.54
N PHE A 228 4.35 6.18 -0.38
CA PHE A 228 3.04 6.83 -0.46
C PHE A 228 2.33 6.58 -1.80
N LYS A 229 3.06 6.50 -2.92
CA LYS A 229 2.51 6.19 -4.24
C LYS A 229 2.12 4.73 -4.39
N LEU A 230 2.91 3.83 -3.81
CA LEU A 230 2.57 2.41 -3.74
C LEU A 230 1.29 2.20 -2.92
N LEU A 231 1.18 2.87 -1.76
CA LEU A 231 -0.01 2.84 -0.92
C LEU A 231 -1.24 3.44 -1.62
N LYS A 232 -1.07 4.53 -2.38
CA LYS A 232 -2.15 5.10 -3.20
C LYS A 232 -2.68 4.06 -4.20
N ARG A 233 -1.79 3.37 -4.94
CA ARG A 233 -2.19 2.30 -5.86
C ARG A 233 -2.90 1.15 -5.15
N MET A 234 -2.35 0.68 -4.02
CA MET A 234 -2.99 -0.34 -3.19
C MET A 234 -4.41 0.05 -2.78
N ASN A 235 -4.60 1.29 -2.31
CA ASN A 235 -5.88 1.75 -1.76
C ASN A 235 -6.92 2.08 -2.83
N VAL A 236 -6.54 2.70 -3.95
CA VAL A 236 -7.45 3.03 -5.07
C VAL A 236 -8.05 1.78 -5.70
N TYR A 237 -7.22 0.76 -5.94
CA TYR A 237 -7.67 -0.50 -6.54
C TYR A 237 -8.01 -1.58 -5.51
N SER A 238 -7.82 -1.27 -4.22
CA SER A 238 -8.01 -2.22 -3.11
C SER A 238 -7.23 -3.53 -3.31
N ASN A 239 -5.97 -3.43 -3.78
CA ASN A 239 -5.14 -4.57 -4.16
C ASN A 239 -4.77 -5.42 -2.94
N ASN A 240 -5.29 -6.65 -2.90
CA ASN A 240 -5.07 -7.59 -1.79
C ASN A 240 -3.63 -8.09 -1.76
N ALA A 241 -3.05 -8.43 -2.93
CA ALA A 241 -1.71 -8.97 -3.01
C ALA A 241 -0.68 -7.96 -2.47
N MET A 242 -0.78 -6.69 -2.85
CA MET A 242 0.10 -5.64 -2.30
C MET A 242 -0.03 -5.52 -0.78
N ALA A 243 -1.27 -5.60 -0.25
CA ALA A 243 -1.49 -5.51 1.20
C ALA A 243 -0.85 -6.68 1.95
N GLU A 244 -0.95 -7.90 1.40
CA GLU A 244 -0.29 -9.08 1.98
C GLU A 244 1.24 -9.00 1.90
N MET A 245 1.79 -8.50 0.78
CA MET A 245 3.24 -8.29 0.62
C MET A 245 3.76 -7.28 1.65
N PHE A 246 3.08 -6.15 1.85
CA PHE A 246 3.44 -5.18 2.89
C PHE A 246 3.38 -5.80 4.27
N THR A 247 2.30 -6.54 4.58
CA THR A 247 2.13 -7.18 5.88
C THR A 247 3.21 -8.22 6.15
N ALA A 248 3.55 -9.04 5.15
CA ALA A 248 4.65 -10.00 5.25
C ALA A 248 6.00 -9.30 5.48
N ALA A 249 6.28 -8.22 4.76
CA ALA A 249 7.50 -7.43 4.92
C ALA A 249 7.60 -6.72 6.28
N LEU A 250 6.46 -6.41 6.91
CA LEU A 250 6.39 -5.89 8.27
C LEU A 250 6.64 -6.95 9.36
N GLY A 251 6.68 -8.23 9.02
CA GLY A 251 6.81 -9.34 9.97
C GLY A 251 5.50 -10.03 10.33
N GLY A 252 4.47 -9.85 9.51
CA GLY A 252 3.17 -10.51 9.61
C GLY A 252 2.09 -9.69 10.34
N PRO A 253 0.86 -10.24 10.40
CA PRO A 253 -0.29 -9.52 10.94
C PRO A 253 -0.13 -9.04 12.38
N PRO A 254 0.45 -9.80 13.33
CA PRO A 254 0.63 -9.31 14.71
C PRO A 254 1.50 -8.06 14.79
N GLN A 255 2.56 -7.99 14.00
CA GLN A 255 3.45 -6.83 13.96
C GLN A 255 2.76 -5.63 13.30
N MET A 256 2.03 -5.84 12.22
CA MET A 256 1.21 -4.82 11.57
C MET A 256 0.20 -4.20 12.54
N VAL A 257 -0.55 -5.03 13.28
CA VAL A 257 -1.51 -4.57 14.31
C VAL A 257 -0.81 -3.76 15.39
N ARG A 258 0.32 -4.25 15.91
CA ARG A 258 1.09 -3.55 16.94
C ARG A 258 1.55 -2.16 16.49
N LEU A 259 2.09 -2.05 15.27
CA LEU A 259 2.56 -0.78 14.72
C LEU A 259 1.39 0.19 14.48
N ALA A 260 0.27 -0.30 13.92
CA ALA A 260 -0.91 0.52 13.64
C ALA A 260 -1.58 1.01 14.94
N ALA A 261 -1.76 0.13 15.91
CA ALA A 261 -2.35 0.48 17.20
C ALA A 261 -1.52 1.52 17.97
N LEU A 262 -0.19 1.32 18.01
CA LEU A 262 0.73 2.26 18.65
C LEU A 262 0.69 3.64 17.97
N ALA A 263 0.76 3.69 16.65
CA ALA A 263 0.77 4.94 15.89
C ALA A 263 -0.55 5.71 16.00
N ALA A 264 -1.68 4.99 16.09
CA ALA A 264 -3.00 5.59 16.24
C ALA A 264 -3.39 5.89 17.72
N GLY A 265 -2.65 5.34 18.69
CA GLY A 265 -2.97 5.48 20.11
C GLY A 265 -4.26 4.75 20.52
N VAL A 266 -4.56 3.62 19.87
CA VAL A 266 -5.80 2.85 20.11
C VAL A 266 -5.51 1.50 20.74
N PRO A 267 -6.47 0.93 21.49
CA PRO A 267 -6.28 -0.36 22.12
C PRO A 267 -6.28 -1.49 21.08
N THR A 268 -5.37 -2.46 21.23
CA THR A 268 -5.22 -3.58 20.28
C THR A 268 -6.44 -4.49 20.21
N TYR A 269 -7.26 -4.57 21.25
CA TYR A 269 -8.49 -5.38 21.27
C TYR A 269 -9.59 -4.85 20.30
N GLU A 270 -9.43 -3.64 19.75
CA GLU A 270 -10.31 -3.11 18.71
C GLU A 270 -9.78 -3.36 17.28
N LEU A 271 -8.59 -4.00 17.15
CA LEU A 271 -7.97 -4.37 15.87
C LEU A 271 -7.72 -5.89 15.86
N HIS A 272 -8.76 -6.66 15.59
CA HIS A 272 -8.59 -8.11 15.39
C HIS A 272 -8.35 -8.39 13.91
N LEU A 273 -7.08 -8.47 13.49
CA LEU A 273 -6.70 -8.62 12.09
C LEU A 273 -5.80 -9.84 11.91
N ILE A 274 -6.19 -10.74 11.01
CA ILE A 274 -5.48 -11.99 10.70
C ILE A 274 -4.67 -11.92 9.40
N ASN A 275 -4.86 -10.86 8.61
CA ASN A 275 -4.14 -10.59 7.37
C ASN A 275 -4.10 -9.08 7.07
N GLY A 276 -3.38 -8.69 6.02
CA GLY A 276 -3.25 -7.27 5.64
C GLY A 276 -4.33 -6.76 4.70
N SER A 277 -5.03 -7.64 4.03
CA SER A 277 -6.00 -7.28 2.97
C SER A 277 -7.42 -7.11 3.49
N GLY A 278 -7.78 -7.77 4.60
CA GLY A 278 -9.14 -7.84 5.12
C GLY A 278 -10.01 -8.88 4.42
N LEU A 279 -9.41 -9.87 3.78
CA LEU A 279 -10.13 -11.06 3.29
C LEU A 279 -10.50 -11.92 4.49
N GLY A 280 -11.81 -12.23 4.62
CA GLY A 280 -12.40 -12.95 5.74
C GLY A 280 -13.06 -12.01 6.75
N SER A 281 -14.19 -12.46 7.31
CA SER A 281 -14.99 -11.75 8.32
C SER A 281 -14.31 -11.67 9.70
N GLU A 282 -13.27 -12.46 9.89
CA GLU A 282 -12.42 -12.48 11.09
C GLU A 282 -11.61 -11.20 11.26
N ASN A 283 -11.38 -10.45 10.15
CA ASN A 283 -10.73 -9.14 10.23
C ASN A 283 -11.75 -8.11 10.71
N GLN A 284 -11.67 -7.75 11.98
CA GLN A 284 -12.61 -6.86 12.64
C GLN A 284 -11.91 -5.60 13.17
N LEU A 285 -12.58 -4.46 12.98
CA LEU A 285 -12.17 -3.14 13.48
C LEU A 285 -13.38 -2.42 14.05
N SER A 286 -13.19 -1.61 15.08
CA SER A 286 -14.21 -0.67 15.50
C SER A 286 -14.23 0.58 14.60
N ALA A 287 -15.39 1.20 14.43
CA ALA A 287 -15.52 2.41 13.61
C ALA A 287 -14.66 3.57 14.15
N ARG A 288 -14.60 3.75 15.47
CA ARG A 288 -13.74 4.78 16.10
C ARG A 288 -12.26 4.53 15.84
N THR A 289 -11.83 3.26 15.90
CA THR A 289 -10.43 2.90 15.60
C THR A 289 -10.07 3.23 14.17
N ILE A 290 -10.95 2.96 13.20
CA ILE A 290 -10.71 3.30 11.81
C ILE A 290 -10.51 4.81 11.62
N CYS A 291 -11.35 5.65 12.25
CA CYS A 291 -11.15 7.10 12.22
C CYS A 291 -9.82 7.53 12.86
N ALA A 292 -9.44 6.91 13.97
CA ALA A 292 -8.15 7.18 14.62
C ALA A 292 -6.96 6.79 13.74
N LEU A 293 -7.04 5.66 13.00
CA LEU A 293 -6.04 5.25 12.02
C LEU A 293 -5.89 6.28 10.89
N PHE A 294 -7.00 6.78 10.33
CA PHE A 294 -6.96 7.82 9.29
C PHE A 294 -6.35 9.12 9.81
N ALA A 295 -6.77 9.58 10.99
CA ALA A 295 -6.22 10.78 11.63
C ALA A 295 -4.71 10.63 11.93
N ALA A 296 -4.26 9.44 12.33
CA ALA A 296 -2.84 9.15 12.54
C ALA A 296 -2.06 9.19 11.23
N ILE A 297 -2.60 8.62 10.14
CA ILE A 297 -1.97 8.71 8.80
C ILE A 297 -1.83 10.18 8.39
N HIS A 298 -2.89 10.99 8.54
CA HIS A 298 -2.86 12.41 8.22
C HIS A 298 -1.71 13.13 8.96
N ARG A 299 -1.63 12.97 10.29
CA ARG A 299 -0.55 13.57 11.09
C ARG A 299 0.85 13.11 10.67
N LEU A 300 0.99 11.81 10.34
CA LEU A 300 2.28 11.21 10.01
C LEU A 300 2.84 11.71 8.67
N VAL A 301 1.97 12.00 7.69
CA VAL A 301 2.43 12.39 6.34
C VAL A 301 2.62 13.90 6.16
N MET A 302 1.99 14.73 7.00
CA MET A 302 2.09 16.20 6.93
C MET A 302 3.54 16.74 6.95
N PRO A 303 4.48 16.22 7.77
CA PRO A 303 5.86 16.69 7.76
C PRO A 303 6.56 16.49 6.41
N ALA A 304 6.15 15.49 5.63
CA ALA A 304 6.63 15.26 4.26
C ALA A 304 5.89 16.11 3.22
N ARG A 305 5.04 17.05 3.62
CA ARG A 305 4.15 17.86 2.78
C ARG A 305 3.20 17.00 1.91
N LEU A 306 2.80 15.85 2.44
CA LEU A 306 1.82 14.96 1.83
C LEU A 306 0.50 15.04 2.58
N THR A 307 -0.56 14.57 1.94
CA THR A 307 -1.91 14.53 2.48
C THR A 307 -2.47 13.11 2.46
N VAL A 308 -3.55 12.86 3.17
CA VAL A 308 -4.28 11.57 3.05
C VAL A 308 -4.79 11.34 1.63
N ALA A 309 -5.01 12.41 0.86
CA ALA A 309 -5.41 12.34 -0.54
C ALA A 309 -4.29 11.82 -1.47
N ASP A 310 -3.02 11.89 -1.06
CA ASP A 310 -1.90 11.25 -1.77
C ASP A 310 -1.83 9.73 -1.53
N ILE A 311 -2.64 9.19 -0.62
CA ILE A 311 -2.58 7.79 -0.16
C ILE A 311 -3.89 7.03 -0.42
N PHE A 312 -5.03 7.72 -0.35
CA PHE A 312 -6.35 7.12 -0.55
C PHE A 312 -7.09 7.74 -1.75
N PRO A 313 -8.07 7.02 -2.34
CA PRO A 313 -8.87 7.58 -3.43
C PRO A 313 -9.67 8.80 -2.99
N VAL A 314 -9.83 9.75 -3.92
CA VAL A 314 -10.53 11.02 -3.74
C VAL A 314 -11.72 11.08 -4.69
N ALA A 315 -12.91 11.34 -4.17
CA ALA A 315 -14.13 11.51 -4.96
C ALA A 315 -14.02 12.72 -5.90
N GLY A 316 -14.42 12.54 -7.14
CA GLY A 316 -14.30 13.55 -8.21
C GLY A 316 -12.92 13.56 -8.90
N ILE A 317 -11.89 12.91 -8.35
CA ILE A 317 -10.54 12.85 -8.92
C ILE A 317 -10.18 11.43 -9.35
N ASP A 318 -10.29 10.48 -8.43
CA ASP A 318 -9.91 9.08 -8.66
C ASP A 318 -11.10 8.23 -9.09
N ARG A 319 -10.81 7.10 -9.73
CA ARG A 319 -11.81 6.10 -10.11
C ARG A 319 -11.69 4.86 -9.21
N GLY A 320 -11.07 3.80 -9.65
CA GLY A 320 -10.87 2.58 -8.85
C GLY A 320 -12.16 2.04 -8.26
N THR A 321 -12.14 1.76 -6.94
CA THR A 321 -13.29 1.19 -6.20
C THR A 321 -14.43 2.18 -5.94
N ILE A 322 -14.22 3.47 -6.19
CA ILE A 322 -15.22 4.53 -5.96
C ILE A 322 -15.91 5.01 -7.23
N ARG A 323 -15.59 4.45 -8.40
CA ARG A 323 -16.08 4.93 -9.72
C ARG A 323 -17.61 4.99 -9.87
N HIS A 324 -18.36 4.23 -9.06
CA HIS A 324 -19.82 4.14 -9.08
C HIS A 324 -20.46 4.64 -7.77
N ARG A 325 -19.71 5.39 -6.97
CA ARG A 325 -20.19 5.98 -5.72
C ARG A 325 -20.62 7.43 -5.97
N HIS A 326 -21.64 7.86 -5.27
CA HIS A 326 -22.16 9.24 -5.29
C HIS A 326 -21.73 9.98 -4.03
N LEU A 327 -20.43 10.11 -3.83
CA LEU A 327 -19.83 10.76 -2.66
C LEU A 327 -19.74 12.29 -2.88
N PRO A 328 -19.78 13.09 -1.79
CA PRO A 328 -19.42 14.50 -1.89
C PRO A 328 -18.04 14.68 -2.51
N VAL A 329 -17.86 15.70 -3.34
CA VAL A 329 -16.59 15.97 -4.03
C VAL A 329 -15.48 16.21 -3.02
N TYR A 330 -14.25 15.78 -3.33
CA TYR A 330 -13.07 15.83 -2.46
C TYR A 330 -13.14 14.95 -1.21
N THR A 331 -14.16 14.12 -1.05
CA THR A 331 -14.15 13.10 0.01
C THR A 331 -12.99 12.13 -0.22
N VAL A 332 -12.11 11.99 0.76
CA VAL A 332 -11.01 11.01 0.73
C VAL A 332 -11.49 9.75 1.42
N VAL A 333 -11.44 8.59 0.75
CA VAL A 333 -12.09 7.38 1.27
C VAL A 333 -11.28 6.10 1.06
N LYS A 334 -11.63 5.08 1.85
CA LYS A 334 -11.37 3.67 1.57
C LYS A 334 -12.68 2.89 1.65
N THR A 335 -12.91 2.04 0.65
CA THR A 335 -14.06 1.13 0.59
C THR A 335 -13.66 -0.27 1.07
N GLY A 336 -14.61 -1.01 1.64
CA GLY A 336 -14.47 -2.42 1.92
C GLY A 336 -15.69 -3.22 1.45
N THR A 337 -15.48 -4.45 1.00
CA THR A 337 -16.55 -5.34 0.55
C THR A 337 -16.16 -6.79 0.76
N LEU A 338 -17.04 -7.54 1.42
CA LEU A 338 -17.07 -9.01 1.41
C LEU A 338 -18.48 -9.45 0.97
N ARG A 339 -18.76 -10.76 0.96
CA ARG A 339 -20.06 -11.28 0.52
C ARG A 339 -21.26 -10.64 1.25
N HIS A 340 -21.10 -10.35 2.55
CA HIS A 340 -22.14 -9.80 3.42
C HIS A 340 -21.64 -8.56 4.19
N VAL A 341 -20.64 -7.84 3.65
CA VAL A 341 -20.06 -6.67 4.32
C VAL A 341 -19.85 -5.55 3.32
N ALA A 342 -20.39 -4.37 3.62
CA ALA A 342 -20.12 -3.14 2.91
C ALA A 342 -19.61 -2.08 3.89
N THR A 343 -18.39 -1.62 3.71
CA THR A 343 -17.77 -0.62 4.59
C THR A 343 -17.21 0.56 3.82
N LEU A 344 -17.24 1.72 4.46
CA LEU A 344 -16.71 2.97 3.93
C LEU A 344 -16.14 3.81 5.06
N ALA A 345 -14.93 4.32 4.89
CA ALA A 345 -14.34 5.23 5.88
C ALA A 345 -13.43 6.26 5.21
N GLY A 346 -13.22 7.40 5.88
CA GLY A 346 -12.37 8.45 5.35
C GLY A 346 -12.63 9.80 5.99
N VAL A 347 -12.61 10.86 5.18
CA VAL A 347 -12.86 12.24 5.63
C VAL A 347 -13.72 12.98 4.63
N ILE A 348 -14.76 13.66 5.10
CA ILE A 348 -15.51 14.69 4.38
C ILE A 348 -15.04 16.07 4.82
N LEU A 349 -15.10 17.03 3.91
CA LEU A 349 -14.62 18.39 4.15
C LEU A 349 -15.82 19.33 4.29
N THR A 350 -16.05 19.83 5.51
CA THR A 350 -17.20 20.66 5.84
C THR A 350 -16.79 22.08 6.23
N ARG A 351 -17.71 23.01 6.05
CA ARG A 351 -17.47 24.42 6.38
C ARG A 351 -17.58 24.67 7.90
N THR A 352 -18.53 24.03 8.59
CA THR A 352 -18.80 24.30 10.00
C THR A 352 -17.91 23.53 10.95
N HIS A 353 -17.53 22.27 10.61
CA HIS A 353 -16.70 21.40 11.47
C HIS A 353 -15.33 21.11 10.87
N GLY A 354 -14.96 21.77 9.74
CA GLY A 354 -13.73 21.44 9.06
C GLY A 354 -13.70 20.00 8.53
N PRO A 355 -12.56 19.32 8.61
CA PRO A 355 -12.45 17.90 8.24
C PRO A 355 -13.19 17.02 9.25
N VAL A 356 -14.12 16.20 8.79
CA VAL A 356 -14.86 15.22 9.62
C VAL A 356 -14.46 13.82 9.19
N TRP A 357 -13.76 13.12 10.07
CA TRP A 357 -13.41 11.70 9.92
C TRP A 357 -14.66 10.86 10.13
N PHE A 358 -14.87 9.86 9.29
CA PHE A 358 -16.01 8.97 9.38
C PHE A 358 -15.64 7.51 9.12
N ALA A 359 -16.39 6.59 9.73
CA ALA A 359 -16.35 5.17 9.43
C ALA A 359 -17.75 4.58 9.52
N LEU A 360 -18.14 3.84 8.48
CA LEU A 360 -19.43 3.18 8.32
C LEU A 360 -19.18 1.70 8.04
N LEU A 361 -19.64 0.84 8.93
CA LEU A 361 -19.51 -0.61 8.82
C LEU A 361 -20.92 -1.22 8.78
N ASN A 362 -21.25 -1.92 7.72
CA ASN A 362 -22.54 -2.58 7.57
C ASN A 362 -22.31 -4.04 7.21
N GLN A 363 -23.02 -4.90 7.94
CA GLN A 363 -23.07 -6.33 7.69
C GLN A 363 -24.50 -6.73 7.32
N GLY A 364 -24.66 -7.54 6.23
CA GLY A 364 -25.96 -8.00 5.74
C GLY A 364 -25.94 -8.31 4.26
N GLY A 365 -27.09 -8.77 3.75
CA GLY A 365 -27.22 -9.29 2.37
C GLY A 365 -27.30 -8.20 1.29
N ASN A 366 -27.77 -7.00 1.61
CA ASN A 366 -28.06 -5.97 0.63
C ASN A 366 -26.91 -4.95 0.48
N LEU A 367 -25.80 -5.40 -0.08
CA LEU A 367 -24.59 -4.56 -0.25
C LEU A 367 -24.83 -3.29 -1.08
N TRP A 368 -25.73 -3.36 -2.06
CA TRP A 368 -26.02 -2.21 -2.91
C TRP A 368 -26.83 -1.15 -2.15
N GLY A 369 -27.85 -1.60 -1.39
CA GLY A 369 -28.63 -0.75 -0.51
C GLY A 369 -27.74 -0.05 0.52
N PHE A 370 -26.85 -0.80 1.21
CA PHE A 370 -25.91 -0.21 2.17
C PHE A 370 -25.04 0.89 1.54
N ARG A 371 -24.53 0.67 0.33
CA ARG A 371 -23.70 1.68 -0.37
C ARG A 371 -24.51 2.94 -0.71
N THR A 372 -25.75 2.77 -1.14
CA THR A 372 -26.67 3.89 -1.41
C THR A 372 -26.92 4.70 -0.14
N GLN A 373 -27.21 4.02 0.97
CA GLN A 373 -27.44 4.71 2.25
C GLN A 373 -26.17 5.37 2.81
N GLN A 374 -24.99 4.75 2.66
CA GLN A 374 -23.72 5.37 3.00
C GLN A 374 -23.50 6.68 2.22
N ASP A 375 -23.78 6.67 0.91
CA ASP A 375 -23.63 7.87 0.06
C ASP A 375 -24.63 8.95 0.48
N ALA A 376 -25.91 8.59 0.72
CA ALA A 376 -26.96 9.51 1.16
C ALA A 376 -26.63 10.14 2.52
N LEU A 377 -26.15 9.36 3.49
CA LEU A 377 -25.71 9.86 4.80
C LEU A 377 -24.65 10.95 4.64
N LEU A 378 -23.61 10.70 3.86
CA LEU A 378 -22.51 11.66 3.68
C LEU A 378 -22.97 12.92 2.93
N GLN A 379 -23.89 12.78 1.94
CA GLN A 379 -24.51 13.92 1.26
C GLN A 379 -25.31 14.79 2.22
N SER A 380 -26.21 14.18 3.03
CA SER A 380 -27.02 14.90 4.03
C SER A 380 -26.17 15.64 5.06
N LEU A 381 -25.07 15.03 5.53
CA LEU A 381 -24.16 15.67 6.45
C LEU A 381 -23.46 16.88 5.82
N VAL A 382 -22.99 16.75 4.58
CA VAL A 382 -22.36 17.88 3.86
C VAL A 382 -23.38 18.97 3.50
N GLU A 383 -24.63 18.61 3.16
CA GLU A 383 -25.68 19.59 2.95
C GLU A 383 -25.97 20.38 4.24
N HIS A 384 -26.02 19.71 5.38
CA HIS A 384 -26.29 20.35 6.68
C HIS A 384 -25.13 21.24 7.15
N TRP A 385 -23.88 20.74 7.07
CA TRP A 385 -22.71 21.46 7.56
C TRP A 385 -22.09 22.43 6.53
N GLY A 386 -22.56 22.38 5.28
CA GLY A 386 -21.97 23.07 4.14
C GLY A 386 -20.66 22.43 3.68
N ALA A 387 -20.45 22.30 2.39
CA ALA A 387 -19.18 21.88 1.84
C ALA A 387 -18.08 22.94 2.11
N ALA A 388 -16.86 22.50 2.35
CA ALA A 388 -15.70 23.40 2.35
C ALA A 388 -15.36 23.78 0.90
N ASP A 389 -15.51 25.06 0.59
CA ASP A 389 -15.20 25.61 -0.75
C ASP A 389 -14.40 26.92 -0.59
N PRO A 390 -13.12 26.99 -0.99
CA PRO A 390 -12.33 25.88 -1.56
C PRO A 390 -11.98 24.81 -0.49
N PRO A 391 -11.72 23.55 -0.92
CA PRO A 391 -11.29 22.51 0.01
C PRO A 391 -9.91 22.86 0.61
N PRO A 392 -9.65 22.51 1.89
CA PRO A 392 -8.36 22.78 2.53
C PRO A 392 -7.21 22.08 1.78
N ALA A 393 -6.11 22.81 1.54
CA ALA A 393 -4.95 22.29 0.81
C ALA A 393 -4.36 21.01 1.43
N SER A 394 -4.49 20.82 2.75
CA SER A 394 -4.05 19.64 3.49
C SER A 394 -4.82 18.36 3.17
N PHE A 395 -5.86 18.43 2.33
CA PHE A 395 -6.69 17.29 1.90
C PHE A 395 -6.77 17.13 0.37
N ILE A 396 -5.99 17.92 -0.38
CA ILE A 396 -5.89 17.82 -1.84
C ILE A 396 -4.64 17.03 -2.19
N PRO A 397 -4.68 16.15 -3.23
CA PRO A 397 -3.48 15.45 -3.68
C PRO A 397 -2.38 16.43 -4.11
N THR A 398 -1.15 16.23 -3.64
CA THR A 398 -0.01 17.09 -3.95
C THR A 398 0.81 16.59 -5.13
N SER A 399 0.66 15.32 -5.50
CA SER A 399 1.48 14.66 -6.49
C SER A 399 0.67 14.02 -7.61
N PRO A 400 1.02 14.27 -8.88
CA PRO A 400 0.38 13.57 -10.00
C PRO A 400 0.72 12.07 -9.99
N TRP A 401 -0.16 11.26 -10.59
CA TRP A 401 -0.01 9.80 -10.72
C TRP A 401 1.17 9.36 -11.62
N ALA A 402 1.79 10.28 -12.35
CA ALA A 402 2.63 10.05 -13.51
C ALA A 402 4.11 9.74 -13.19
N ASP A 403 4.41 9.13 -12.05
CA ASP A 403 5.80 8.71 -11.78
C ASP A 403 6.08 7.30 -12.26
N THR A 404 7.29 7.15 -12.76
CA THR A 404 7.89 5.89 -13.15
C THR A 404 8.91 5.44 -12.10
N THR A 405 9.09 4.15 -12.00
CA THR A 405 10.25 3.54 -11.34
C THR A 405 11.54 3.94 -12.06
N ARG A 406 12.68 3.84 -11.40
CA ARG A 406 13.96 4.18 -11.99
C ARG A 406 15.01 3.11 -11.76
N ASN A 407 15.89 2.98 -12.75
CA ASN A 407 17.07 2.12 -12.71
C ASN A 407 18.34 2.97 -12.66
N ASP A 408 19.16 2.73 -11.65
CA ASP A 408 20.52 3.28 -11.58
C ASP A 408 21.48 2.22 -12.15
N ILE A 409 22.20 2.56 -13.21
CA ILE A 409 23.26 1.73 -13.77
C ILE A 409 24.51 1.90 -12.92
N LEU A 410 24.99 0.82 -12.30
CA LEU A 410 26.06 0.86 -11.30
C LEU A 410 27.46 0.61 -11.89
N VAL A 411 27.55 -0.05 -13.05
CA VAL A 411 28.82 -0.38 -13.70
C VAL A 411 28.83 0.16 -15.13
N ARG A 412 29.93 0.81 -15.53
CA ARG A 412 30.21 1.04 -16.95
C ARG A 412 30.99 -0.16 -17.47
N VAL A 413 30.36 -1.00 -18.26
CA VAL A 413 31.13 -2.00 -19.06
C VAL A 413 31.96 -1.23 -20.07
N LYS A 414 33.30 -1.28 -19.94
CA LYS A 414 34.17 -0.72 -20.96
C LYS A 414 33.84 -1.43 -22.29
N ALA A 415 33.38 -0.67 -23.27
CA ALA A 415 33.36 -1.15 -24.63
C ALA A 415 34.81 -1.61 -24.94
N GLY A 416 34.98 -2.88 -25.28
CA GLY A 416 36.28 -3.40 -25.69
C GLY A 416 36.81 -2.50 -26.79
N GLY A 417 37.94 -1.83 -26.54
CA GLY A 417 38.66 -1.12 -27.56
C GLY A 417 39.02 -2.12 -28.63
N GLY A 418 38.64 -1.81 -29.85
CA GLY A 418 39.10 -2.51 -31.07
C GLY A 418 40.58 -2.33 -31.31
#